data_bc9552c03f00d1fdae53a69aebf92d57
#
_entry.id   bc9552c03f00d1fdae53a69aebf92d57
#
_cell.length_a   1.000
_cell.length_b   1.000
_cell.length_c   1.000
_cell.angle_alpha   90.00
_cell.angle_beta   90.00
_cell.angle_gamma   90.00
#
_symmetry.space_group_name_H-M   'P 1'
#
loop_
_entity.id
_entity.type
_entity.pdbx_description
1 polymer ?
#
loop_
_entity_poly.entity_id
_entity_poly.type
_entity_poly.pdbx_seq_one_letter_code
_entity_poly.pdbx_strand_id
1 'polypeptide(L)'
;MYYVDFNYPTDSPLLYEELLQQIKLVMSQLPDRCREVFVMSRFQGLKNREIADKLQISTKAVEKHISKALGMFAKHFKNKYSMEISAWVLAWLMA
;
A
#
# COMPACT_ATOMS: atom_id res chain seq x y z
N MET A 1 -0.40 -24.82 6.99
CA MET A 1 -0.71 -24.31 7.26
C MET A 1 -0.94 -23.86 7.36
N TYR A 2 -0.92 -24.18 7.11
CA TYR A 2 -1.34 -23.46 7.26
C TYR A 2 -1.84 -23.18 7.72
N TYR A 3 -1.77 -23.63 7.75
CA TYR A 3 -2.53 -23.19 8.21
C TYR A 3 -2.83 -22.90 8.77
N VAL A 4 -2.66 -23.22 8.78
CA VAL A 4 -3.16 -22.89 9.36
C VAL A 4 -3.58 -22.58 9.87
N ASP A 5 -3.42 -22.85 9.89
CA ASP A 5 -3.90 -22.41 10.41
C ASP A 5 -4.33 -21.79 10.47
N PHE A 6 -4.22 -22.01 10.19
CA PHE A 6 -4.68 -21.22 10.28
C PHE A 6 -5.06 -20.74 9.68
N ASN A 7 -4.40 -21.65 9.47
CA ASN A 7 -4.99 -21.04 8.39
C ASN A 7 -4.73 -19.54 8.29
N TYR A 8 -4.00 -19.06 7.29
CA TYR A 8 -3.71 -17.65 7.14
C TYR A 8 -4.85 -16.91 6.49
N PRO A 9 -5.07 -15.65 6.89
CA PRO A 9 -6.13 -14.84 6.29
C PRO A 9 -6.01 -14.71 4.78
N THR A 10 -4.78 -14.71 4.27
CA THR A 10 -4.54 -14.54 2.83
C THR A 10 -5.00 -15.72 2.01
N ASP A 11 -5.29 -16.85 2.68
CA ASP A 11 -5.81 -18.04 1.98
C ASP A 11 -7.30 -17.95 1.74
N SER A 12 -7.98 -16.96 2.33
CA SER A 12 -9.41 -16.80 2.16
C SER A 12 -9.71 -15.89 0.97
N PRO A 13 -10.47 -16.36 -0.04
CA PRO A 13 -10.85 -15.49 -1.16
C PRO A 13 -11.65 -14.28 -0.73
N LEU A 14 -12.54 -14.44 0.27
CA LEU A 14 -13.35 -13.34 0.77
C LEU A 14 -12.48 -12.29 1.43
N LEU A 15 -11.53 -12.73 2.23
CA LEU A 15 -10.63 -11.80 2.89
C LEU A 15 -9.77 -11.06 1.87
N TYR A 16 -9.29 -11.79 0.86
CA TYR A 16 -8.49 -11.18 -0.18
C TYR A 16 -9.27 -10.05 -0.88
N GLU A 17 -10.52 -10.33 -1.25
CA GLU A 17 -11.36 -9.33 -1.89
C GLU A 17 -11.60 -8.13 -0.98
N GLU A 18 -11.84 -8.39 0.30
CA GLU A 18 -12.05 -7.32 1.25
C GLU A 18 -10.81 -6.44 1.38
N LEU A 19 -9.63 -7.06 1.45
CA LEU A 19 -8.39 -6.30 1.55
C LEU A 19 -8.18 -5.42 0.32
N LEU A 20 -8.50 -5.94 -0.87
CA LEU A 20 -8.41 -5.16 -2.09
C LEU A 20 -9.34 -3.97 -2.05
N GLN A 21 -10.57 -4.16 -1.53
CA GLN A 21 -11.51 -3.07 -1.39
C GLN A 21 -10.98 -2.00 -0.45
N GLN A 22 -10.35 -2.41 0.65
CA GLN A 22 -9.79 -1.45 1.60
C GLN A 22 -8.60 -0.71 1.01
N ILE A 23 -7.79 -1.40 0.22
CA ILE A 23 -6.68 -0.74 -0.47
C ILE A 23 -7.22 0.32 -1.42
N LYS A 24 -8.24 -0.02 -2.19
CA LYS A 24 -8.86 0.95 -3.12
C LYS A 24 -9.44 2.13 -2.37
N LEU A 25 -10.04 1.87 -1.21
CA LEU A 25 -10.61 2.95 -0.41
C LEU A 25 -9.54 3.93 0.05
N VAL A 26 -8.44 3.43 0.59
CA VAL A 26 -7.34 4.30 1.02
C VAL A 26 -6.76 5.05 -0.18
N MET A 27 -6.60 4.36 -1.32
CA MET A 27 -6.09 5.00 -2.53
C MET A 27 -6.96 6.19 -2.93
N SER A 28 -8.28 6.04 -2.82
CA SER A 28 -9.19 7.12 -3.19
C SER A 28 -9.10 8.31 -2.25
N GLN A 29 -8.60 8.10 -1.04
CA GLN A 29 -8.46 9.16 -0.04
C GLN A 29 -7.10 9.87 -0.10
N LEU A 30 -6.15 9.33 -0.87
CA LEU A 30 -4.85 9.98 -1.01
C LEU A 30 -4.97 11.24 -1.85
N PRO A 31 -4.18 12.29 -1.53
CA PRO A 31 -4.10 13.45 -2.43
C PRO A 31 -3.66 13.00 -3.82
N ASP A 32 -4.10 13.74 -4.84
CA ASP A 32 -3.88 13.33 -6.23
C ASP A 32 -2.43 13.01 -6.55
N ARG A 33 -1.51 13.91 -6.20
CA ARG A 33 -0.10 13.71 -6.52
C ARG A 33 0.47 12.53 -5.73
N CYS A 34 0.07 12.40 -4.48
CA CYS A 34 0.52 11.30 -3.64
C CYS A 34 0.07 9.95 -4.22
N ARG A 35 -1.19 9.88 -4.65
CA ARG A 35 -1.74 8.68 -5.28
C ARG A 35 -0.98 8.34 -6.55
N GLU A 36 -0.74 9.36 -7.38
CA GLU A 36 -0.03 9.17 -8.64
C GLU A 36 1.37 8.59 -8.41
N VAL A 37 2.10 9.16 -7.46
CA VAL A 37 3.44 8.68 -7.13
C VAL A 37 3.38 7.25 -6.60
N PHE A 38 2.42 6.98 -5.74
CA PHE A 38 2.30 5.64 -5.14
C PHE A 38 1.98 4.58 -6.19
N VAL A 39 1.08 4.90 -7.12
CA VAL A 39 0.75 3.98 -8.22
C VAL A 39 1.99 3.68 -9.06
N MET A 40 2.73 4.71 -9.41
CA MET A 40 3.95 4.51 -10.20
C MET A 40 4.97 3.64 -9.47
N SER A 41 5.10 3.84 -8.16
CA SER A 41 6.08 3.11 -7.38
C SER A 41 5.69 1.64 -7.16
N ARG A 42 4.45 1.41 -6.76
CA ARG A 42 4.04 0.07 -6.32
C ARG A 42 3.36 -0.76 -7.39
N PHE A 43 2.68 -0.14 -8.32
CA PHE A 43 1.94 -0.88 -9.34
C PHE A 43 2.61 -0.88 -10.70
N GLN A 44 3.40 0.15 -11.00
CA GLN A 44 4.13 0.20 -12.26
C GLN A 44 5.61 -0.15 -12.10
N GLY A 45 6.07 -0.29 -10.86
CA GLY A 45 7.43 -0.72 -10.59
C GLY A 45 8.52 0.28 -10.94
N LEU A 46 8.17 1.57 -11.00
CA LEU A 46 9.16 2.59 -11.32
C LEU A 46 10.01 2.94 -10.11
N LYS A 47 11.26 3.26 -10.37
CA LYS A 47 12.16 3.71 -9.32
C LYS A 47 11.91 5.18 -9.00
N ASN A 48 12.31 5.59 -7.79
CA ASN A 48 12.08 6.97 -7.36
C ASN A 48 12.62 7.99 -8.36
N ARG A 49 13.81 7.73 -8.92
CA ARG A 49 14.37 8.64 -9.90
C ARG A 49 13.52 8.72 -11.16
N GLU A 50 13.00 7.59 -11.61
CA GLU A 50 12.15 7.57 -12.79
C GLU A 50 10.86 8.34 -12.57
N ILE A 51 10.28 8.18 -11.37
CA ILE A 51 9.07 8.92 -11.01
C ILE A 51 9.36 10.42 -10.98
N ALA A 52 10.48 10.78 -10.35
CA ALA A 52 10.86 12.18 -10.24
C ALA A 52 11.02 12.82 -11.61
N ASP A 53 11.66 12.11 -12.52
CA ASP A 53 11.84 12.61 -13.88
C ASP A 53 10.50 12.76 -14.59
N LYS A 54 9.65 11.77 -14.46
CA LYS A 54 8.35 11.76 -15.14
C LYS A 54 7.46 12.90 -14.67
N LEU A 55 7.46 13.18 -13.37
CA LEU A 55 6.58 14.18 -12.79
C LEU A 55 7.25 15.52 -12.61
N GLN A 56 8.53 15.64 -12.97
CA GLN A 56 9.28 16.88 -12.81
C GLN A 56 9.31 17.36 -11.38
N ILE A 57 9.59 16.45 -10.45
CA ILE A 57 9.74 16.76 -9.04
C ILE A 57 11.04 16.12 -8.55
N SER A 58 11.46 16.47 -7.33
CA SER A 58 12.69 15.91 -6.78
C SER A 58 12.44 14.49 -6.27
N THR A 59 13.52 13.71 -6.16
CA THR A 59 13.41 12.37 -5.56
C THR A 59 12.97 12.47 -4.11
N LYS A 60 13.35 13.53 -3.42
CA LYS A 60 12.92 13.75 -2.05
C LYS A 60 11.42 13.93 -1.97
N ALA A 61 10.83 14.65 -2.93
CA ALA A 61 9.39 14.82 -3.00
C ALA A 61 8.71 13.46 -3.24
N VAL A 62 9.29 12.63 -4.11
CA VAL A 62 8.77 11.28 -4.34
C VAL A 62 8.76 10.50 -3.03
N GLU A 63 9.86 10.51 -2.29
CA GLU A 63 9.95 9.81 -1.01
C GLU A 63 8.89 10.28 -0.02
N LYS A 64 8.66 11.59 0.02
CA LYS A 64 7.65 12.16 0.90
C LYS A 64 6.26 11.67 0.56
N HIS A 65 5.94 11.64 -0.73
CA HIS A 65 4.62 11.16 -1.17
C HIS A 65 4.44 9.68 -0.83
N ILE A 66 5.47 8.87 -1.04
CA ILE A 66 5.39 7.45 -0.71
C ILE A 66 5.22 7.25 0.78
N SER A 67 5.99 7.99 1.60
CA SER A 67 5.89 7.89 3.05
C SER A 67 4.50 8.28 3.54
N LYS A 68 3.93 9.32 2.96
CA LYS A 68 2.59 9.75 3.34
C LYS A 68 1.56 8.68 3.01
N ALA A 69 1.67 8.10 1.81
CA ALA A 69 0.75 7.05 1.41
C ALA A 69 0.86 5.84 2.34
N LEU A 70 2.07 5.39 2.62
CA LEU A 70 2.28 4.26 3.51
C LEU A 70 1.75 4.54 4.91
N GLY A 71 1.90 5.78 5.39
CA GLY A 71 1.36 6.17 6.68
C GLY A 71 -0.15 6.06 6.74
N MET A 72 -0.82 6.48 5.67
CA MET A 72 -2.28 6.38 5.61
C MET A 72 -2.73 4.93 5.55
N PHE A 73 -2.05 4.09 4.79
CA PHE A 73 -2.35 2.66 4.76
C PHE A 73 -2.13 2.03 6.14
N ALA A 74 -1.01 2.36 6.79
CA ALA A 74 -0.72 1.80 8.10
C ALA A 74 -1.80 2.16 9.10
N LYS A 75 -2.20 3.43 9.12
CA LYS A 75 -3.22 3.89 10.05
C LYS A 75 -4.55 3.19 9.81
N HIS A 76 -4.96 3.11 8.54
CA HIS A 76 -6.24 2.49 8.19
C HIS A 76 -6.28 1.02 8.60
N PHE A 77 -5.24 0.27 8.25
CA PHE A 77 -5.22 -1.16 8.50
C PHE A 77 -5.02 -1.49 9.97
N LYS A 78 -4.25 -0.68 10.70
CA LYS A 78 -4.11 -0.89 12.13
C LYS A 78 -5.43 -0.70 12.87
N ASN A 79 -6.24 0.24 12.40
CA ASN A 79 -7.52 0.52 13.05
C ASN A 79 -8.58 -0.52 12.70
N LYS A 80 -8.47 -1.14 11.53
CA LYS A 80 -9.52 -2.03 11.04
C LYS A 80 -9.19 -3.50 11.24
N TYR A 81 -7.92 -3.86 11.20
CA TYR A 81 -7.50 -5.26 11.21
C TYR A 81 -6.52 -5.54 12.34
N SER A 82 -6.30 -6.84 12.60
CA SER A 82 -5.31 -7.27 13.58
C SER A 82 -3.91 -6.85 13.14
N MET A 83 -2.98 -6.88 14.10
CA MET A 83 -1.58 -6.58 13.81
C MET A 83 -1.01 -7.51 12.74
N GLU A 84 -1.41 -8.77 12.76
CA GLU A 84 -0.90 -9.74 11.79
C GLU A 84 -1.30 -9.37 10.37
N ILE A 85 -2.58 -9.09 10.16
CA ILE A 85 -3.07 -8.74 8.83
C ILE A 85 -2.46 -7.43 8.38
N SER A 86 -2.37 -6.45 9.28
CA SER A 86 -1.77 -5.16 8.97
C SER A 86 -0.31 -5.34 8.54
N ALA A 87 0.44 -6.17 9.25
CA ALA A 87 1.84 -6.42 8.91
C ALA A 87 1.98 -7.05 7.53
N TRP A 88 1.11 -8.01 7.20
CA TRP A 88 1.13 -8.64 5.89
C TRP A 88 0.90 -7.64 4.77
N VAL A 89 -0.14 -6.81 4.92
CA VAL A 89 -0.47 -5.81 3.90
C VAL A 89 0.66 -4.80 3.75
N LEU A 90 1.20 -4.31 4.86
CA LEU A 90 2.28 -3.34 4.81
C LEU A 90 3.54 -3.93 4.19
N ALA A 91 3.85 -5.19 4.51
CA ALA A 91 5.01 -5.85 3.91
C ALA A 91 4.85 -5.94 2.39
N TRP A 92 3.64 -6.26 1.93
CA TRP A 92 3.35 -6.32 0.49
C TRP A 92 3.52 -4.96 -0.16
N LEU A 93 3.00 -3.92 0.49
CA LEU A 93 3.07 -2.55 -0.06
C LEU A 93 4.49 -1.99 -0.05
N MET A 94 5.32 -2.44 0.89
CA MET A 94 6.68 -1.94 1.01
C MET A 94 7.69 -2.74 0.19
N ALA A 95 7.30 -3.89 -0.30
CA ALA A 95 8.20 -4.80 -1.03
C ALA A 95 8.65 -4.23 -2.39
#